data_e455e8bc10f9aa2d77b52e40a9eba5a6
#
_entry.id   e455e8bc10f9aa2d77b52e40a9eba5a6
#
_cell.length_a   1.000
_cell.length_b   1.000
_cell.length_c   1.000
_cell.angle_alpha   90.00
_cell.angle_beta   90.00
_cell.angle_gamma   90.00
#
_symmetry.space_group_name_H-M   'P 1'
#
loop_
_entity.id
_entity.type
_entity.pdbx_description
1 polymer ?
#
loop_
_entity_poly.entity_id
_entity_poly.type
_entity_poly.pdbx_seq_one_letter_code
_entity_poly.pdbx_strand_id
1 'polypeptide(L)'
;MRPDLELLLELRANLGTPIPVGATPDGLRRVVPILGGSFEGPRLRGEVVGGGADWQYVRQDQVTVVEAQYLLRTHDDVLLQVQNRGLRHGPQEVLERLSAGEKVDPGEYYFRAAPSFSAPAGPYDWLNRSLFVCSGARHALSVHLWFYRIT
;
A
#
# COMPACT_ATOMS: atom_id res chain seq x y z
N MET A 1 -6.31 -19.76 19.90
CA MET A 1 -6.46 -20.06 18.45
C MET A 1 -5.48 -19.21 17.65
N ARG A 2 -4.74 -19.84 16.78
CA ARG A 2 -3.81 -19.12 15.89
C ARG A 2 -4.55 -18.69 14.62
N PRO A 3 -4.54 -17.39 14.25
CA PRO A 3 -5.15 -16.96 13.00
C PRO A 3 -4.32 -17.39 11.78
N ASP A 4 -5.00 -17.57 10.66
CA ASP A 4 -4.38 -17.85 9.37
C ASP A 4 -4.51 -16.66 8.42
N LEU A 5 -3.82 -16.72 7.30
CA LEU A 5 -3.86 -15.72 6.25
C LEU A 5 -4.38 -16.34 4.95
N GLU A 6 -5.30 -15.65 4.31
CA GLU A 6 -5.87 -16.01 3.02
C GLU A 6 -5.57 -14.88 2.03
N LEU A 7 -4.99 -15.20 0.88
CA LEU A 7 -4.71 -14.19 -0.14
C LEU A 7 -6.03 -13.53 -0.58
N LEU A 8 -6.09 -12.22 -0.43
CA LEU A 8 -7.23 -11.42 -0.89
C LEU A 8 -7.01 -10.94 -2.33
N LEU A 9 -5.88 -10.29 -2.57
CA LEU A 9 -5.55 -9.73 -3.88
C LEU A 9 -4.07 -9.39 -3.99
N GLU A 10 -3.61 -9.31 -5.23
CA GLU A 10 -2.38 -8.64 -5.62
C GLU A 10 -2.72 -7.31 -6.28
N LEU A 11 -1.99 -6.27 -5.94
CA LEU A 11 -2.21 -4.93 -6.45
C LEU A 11 -0.91 -4.37 -7.00
N ARG A 12 -0.98 -3.74 -8.17
CA ARG A 12 0.12 -2.99 -8.77
C ARG A 12 -0.35 -1.58 -9.00
N ALA A 13 0.31 -0.60 -8.37
CA ALA A 13 -0.02 0.80 -8.52
C ALA A 13 1.14 1.55 -9.16
N ASN A 14 0.79 2.40 -10.13
CA ASN A 14 1.72 3.35 -10.73
C ASN A 14 1.74 4.62 -9.88
N LEU A 15 2.93 5.11 -9.59
CA LEU A 15 3.15 6.22 -8.69
C LEU A 15 3.69 7.44 -9.42
N GLY A 16 3.27 8.61 -8.98
CA GLY A 16 3.82 9.88 -9.44
C GLY A 16 5.12 10.24 -8.72
N THR A 17 5.74 11.31 -9.18
CA THR A 17 6.93 11.87 -8.54
C THR A 17 6.58 12.28 -7.11
N PRO A 18 7.37 11.86 -6.11
CA PRO A 18 7.15 12.28 -4.73
C PRO A 18 7.20 13.81 -4.60
N ILE A 19 6.26 14.35 -3.84
CA ILE A 19 6.17 15.79 -3.55
C ILE A 19 6.74 16.00 -2.16
N PRO A 20 7.92 16.62 -2.01
CA PRO A 20 8.49 16.86 -0.69
C PRO A 20 7.74 18.01 0.00
N VAL A 21 7.36 17.79 1.25
CA VAL A 21 6.77 18.83 2.11
C VAL A 21 7.84 19.45 2.99
N GLY A 22 8.73 18.63 3.55
CA GLY A 22 9.81 19.06 4.41
C GLY A 22 9.71 18.49 5.83
N ALA A 23 10.52 19.03 6.73
CA ALA A 23 10.55 18.60 8.12
C ALA A 23 9.30 19.07 8.87
N THR A 24 8.65 18.14 9.55
CA THR A 24 7.47 18.38 10.38
C THR A 24 7.71 17.76 11.76
N PRO A 25 6.83 18.01 12.76
CA PRO A 25 6.94 17.33 14.05
C PRO A 25 6.91 15.80 13.96
N ASP A 26 6.26 15.23 12.95
CA ASP A 26 6.18 13.78 12.75
C ASP A 26 7.44 13.20 12.10
N GLY A 27 8.20 14.02 11.39
CA GLY A 27 9.36 13.63 10.62
C GLY A 27 9.42 14.32 9.27
N LEU A 28 10.20 13.76 8.36
CA LEU A 28 10.37 14.28 7.01
C LEU A 28 9.17 13.85 6.15
N ARG A 29 8.26 14.79 5.87
CA ARG A 29 7.00 14.54 5.14
C ARG A 29 7.20 14.61 3.64
N ARG A 30 6.59 13.66 2.94
CA ARG A 30 6.42 13.70 1.48
C ARG A 30 5.11 13.05 1.08
N VAL A 31 4.60 13.39 -0.09
CA VAL A 31 3.37 12.82 -0.64
C VAL A 31 3.68 12.12 -1.94
N VAL A 32 3.27 10.88 -2.09
CA VAL A 32 3.46 10.10 -3.31
C VAL A 32 2.10 9.93 -3.99
N PRO A 33 1.87 10.60 -5.14
CA PRO A 33 0.61 10.44 -5.87
C PRO A 33 0.45 9.00 -6.37
N ILE A 34 -0.79 8.50 -6.29
CA ILE A 34 -1.17 7.20 -6.86
C ILE A 34 -1.91 7.49 -8.16
N LEU A 35 -1.33 7.09 -9.28
CA LEU A 35 -1.82 7.46 -10.61
C LEU A 35 -2.86 6.49 -11.16
N GLY A 36 -2.82 5.24 -10.72
CA GLY A 36 -3.69 4.18 -11.21
C GLY A 36 -3.02 2.83 -11.04
N GLY A 37 -3.57 1.81 -11.67
CA GLY A 37 -3.02 0.46 -11.63
C GLY A 37 -4.11 -0.58 -11.72
N SER A 38 -3.79 -1.78 -11.29
CA SER A 38 -4.69 -2.93 -11.35
C SER A 38 -4.59 -3.78 -10.10
N PHE A 39 -5.63 -4.55 -9.83
CA PHE A 39 -5.61 -5.56 -8.79
C PHE A 39 -6.35 -6.81 -9.23
N GLU A 40 -5.92 -7.94 -8.70
CA GLU A 40 -6.49 -9.25 -9.01
C GLU A 40 -6.45 -10.15 -7.79
N GLY A 41 -7.50 -10.89 -7.57
CA GLY A 41 -7.59 -11.87 -6.49
C GLY A 41 -8.66 -12.92 -6.77
N PRO A 42 -8.78 -13.93 -5.88
CA PRO A 42 -9.75 -15.02 -6.08
C PRO A 42 -11.20 -14.57 -6.07
N ARG A 43 -11.53 -13.49 -5.36
CA ARG A 43 -12.92 -13.05 -5.15
C ARG A 43 -13.21 -11.65 -5.69
N LEU A 44 -12.19 -10.88 -6.06
CA LEU A 44 -12.37 -9.54 -6.61
C LEU A 44 -11.19 -9.17 -7.49
N ARG A 45 -11.46 -8.38 -8.52
CA ARG A 45 -10.47 -7.84 -9.45
C ARG A 45 -10.93 -6.51 -10.02
N GLY A 46 -10.02 -5.73 -10.55
CA GLY A 46 -10.36 -4.45 -11.15
C GLY A 46 -9.14 -3.54 -11.29
N GLU A 47 -9.37 -2.26 -11.10
CA GLU A 47 -8.34 -1.23 -11.29
C GLU A 47 -8.20 -0.31 -10.07
N VAL A 48 -7.01 0.22 -9.89
CA VAL A 48 -6.73 1.29 -8.93
C VAL A 48 -7.14 2.60 -9.58
N VAL A 49 -8.04 3.34 -8.92
CA VAL A 49 -8.49 4.65 -9.42
C VAL A 49 -7.42 5.69 -9.09
N GLY A 50 -7.03 6.49 -10.09
CA GLY A 50 -6.11 7.60 -9.87
C GLY A 50 -6.71 8.69 -9.00
N GLY A 51 -5.86 9.51 -8.40
CA GLY A 51 -6.26 10.62 -7.54
C GLY A 51 -6.05 10.38 -6.04
N GLY A 52 -5.69 9.16 -5.66
CA GLY A 52 -5.24 8.87 -4.30
C GLY A 52 -3.79 9.25 -4.07
N ALA A 53 -3.33 9.10 -2.85
CA ALA A 53 -1.95 9.40 -2.49
C ALA A 53 -1.51 8.58 -1.27
N ASP A 54 -0.21 8.46 -1.15
CA ASP A 54 0.46 7.93 0.03
C ASP A 54 1.15 9.10 0.76
N TRP A 55 0.68 9.39 1.97
CA TRP A 55 1.15 10.47 2.82
C TRP A 55 2.24 9.96 3.73
N GLN A 56 3.46 9.89 3.19
CA GLN A 56 4.60 9.32 3.90
C GLN A 56 5.29 10.33 4.82
N TYR A 57 5.89 9.83 5.88
CA TYR A 57 6.94 10.57 6.61
C TYR A 57 8.03 9.62 7.08
N VAL A 58 9.25 10.13 7.11
CA VAL A 58 10.42 9.39 7.60
C VAL A 58 10.70 9.84 9.03
N ARG A 59 10.62 8.90 9.97
CA ARG A 59 10.87 9.14 11.39
C ARG A 59 12.37 9.37 11.65
N GLN A 60 12.70 9.82 12.85
CA GLN A 60 14.10 10.01 13.25
C GLN A 60 14.90 8.70 13.25
N ASP A 61 14.24 7.58 13.52
CA ASP A 61 14.85 6.24 13.47
C ASP A 61 14.94 5.65 12.06
N GLN A 62 14.69 6.45 11.03
CA GLN A 62 14.75 6.09 9.61
C GLN A 62 13.64 5.11 9.15
N VAL A 63 12.63 4.90 9.96
CA VAL A 63 11.44 4.14 9.55
C VAL A 63 10.54 5.06 8.73
N THR A 64 10.17 4.63 7.51
CA THR A 64 9.16 5.31 6.71
C THR A 64 7.78 4.81 7.12
N VAL A 65 6.94 5.72 7.57
CA VAL A 65 5.51 5.45 7.80
C VAL A 65 4.77 5.74 6.50
N VAL A 66 4.02 4.76 6.00
CA VAL A 66 3.17 4.90 4.83
C VAL A 66 1.71 5.02 5.27
N GLU A 67 0.99 5.97 4.67
CA GLU A 67 -0.43 6.21 4.96
C GLU A 67 -1.16 6.48 3.64
N ALA A 68 -1.47 5.41 2.92
CA ALA A 68 -2.09 5.52 1.61
C ALA A 68 -3.62 5.55 1.73
N GLN A 69 -4.25 6.40 0.93
CA GLN A 69 -5.70 6.43 0.74
C GLN A 69 -5.99 6.47 -0.75
N TYR A 70 -6.82 5.56 -1.21
CA TYR A 70 -7.19 5.46 -2.62
C TYR A 70 -8.46 4.65 -2.80
N LEU A 71 -9.00 4.69 -4.01
CA LEU A 71 -10.16 3.91 -4.42
C LEU A 71 -9.74 2.76 -5.33
N LEU A 72 -10.42 1.65 -5.18
CA LEU A 72 -10.43 0.54 -6.15
C LEU A 72 -11.77 0.52 -6.85
N ARG A 73 -11.77 0.25 -8.15
CA ARG A 73 -12.98 0.00 -8.91
C ARG A 73 -12.98 -1.46 -9.31
N THR A 74 -13.97 -2.22 -8.87
CA THR A 74 -14.12 -3.63 -9.24
C THR A 74 -14.57 -3.76 -10.69
N HIS A 75 -14.39 -4.95 -11.28
CA HIS A 75 -14.82 -5.23 -12.65
C HIS A 75 -16.33 -5.04 -12.89
N ASP A 76 -17.13 -5.14 -11.83
CA ASP A 76 -18.58 -4.90 -11.84
C ASP A 76 -18.95 -3.49 -11.33
N ASP A 77 -17.98 -2.56 -11.40
CA ASP A 77 -18.17 -1.12 -11.19
C ASP A 77 -18.56 -0.74 -9.75
N VAL A 78 -18.04 -1.44 -8.76
CA VAL A 78 -18.18 -1.06 -7.36
C VAL A 78 -16.93 -0.36 -6.90
N LEU A 79 -17.08 0.80 -6.23
CA LEU A 79 -15.97 1.54 -5.64
C LEU A 79 -15.72 1.08 -4.21
N LEU A 80 -14.47 0.77 -3.92
CA LEU A 80 -13.99 0.38 -2.58
C LEU A 80 -12.98 1.42 -2.12
N GLN A 81 -13.16 1.95 -0.93
CA GLN A 81 -12.17 2.83 -0.32
C GLN A 81 -11.15 2.00 0.45
N VAL A 82 -9.87 2.28 0.21
CA VAL A 82 -8.76 1.64 0.91
C VAL A 82 -8.00 2.68 1.72
N GLN A 83 -7.76 2.36 2.99
CA GLN A 83 -6.78 3.05 3.83
C GLN A 83 -5.71 2.03 4.20
N ASN A 84 -4.46 2.32 3.87
CA ASN A 84 -3.39 1.38 4.10
C ASN A 84 -2.25 2.04 4.86
N ARG A 85 -2.11 1.70 6.13
CA ARG A 85 -1.06 2.22 6.99
C ARG A 85 -0.03 1.13 7.25
N GLY A 86 1.24 1.49 7.09
CA GLY A 86 2.31 0.52 7.28
C GLY A 86 3.65 1.15 7.56
N LEU A 87 4.65 0.28 7.60
CA LEU A 87 6.03 0.63 7.91
C LEU A 87 6.96 0.04 6.86
N ARG A 88 7.95 0.84 6.44
CA ARG A 88 9.04 0.37 5.60
C ARG A 88 10.37 0.79 6.21
N HIS A 89 11.27 -0.17 6.40
CA HIS A 89 12.60 0.08 6.91
C HIS A 89 13.56 -1.04 6.52
N GLY A 90 14.83 -0.82 6.72
CA GLY A 90 15.86 -1.80 6.42
C GLY A 90 17.25 -1.22 6.64
N PRO A 91 18.32 -1.95 6.28
CA PRO A 91 19.67 -1.42 6.30
C PRO A 91 19.77 -0.14 5.47
N GLN A 92 20.53 0.83 5.94
CA GLN A 92 20.66 2.12 5.26
C GLN A 92 21.11 1.98 3.80
N GLU A 93 22.06 1.10 3.53
CA GLU A 93 22.52 0.79 2.16
C GLU A 93 21.36 0.35 1.26
N VAL A 94 20.47 -0.51 1.76
CA VAL A 94 19.31 -1.00 1.01
C VAL A 94 18.32 0.14 0.73
N LEU A 95 18.05 0.97 1.74
CA LEU A 95 17.16 2.12 1.59
C LEU A 95 17.70 3.14 0.58
N GLU A 96 19.00 3.36 0.56
CA GLU A 96 19.64 4.25 -0.42
C GLU A 96 19.49 3.69 -1.85
N ARG A 97 19.65 2.40 -2.03
CA ARG A 97 19.45 1.76 -3.34
C ARG A 97 18.00 1.87 -3.80
N LEU A 98 17.04 1.68 -2.90
CA LEU A 98 15.61 1.91 -3.20
C LEU A 98 15.35 3.35 -3.62
N SER A 99 15.90 4.32 -2.90
CA SER A 99 15.74 5.74 -3.21
C SER A 99 16.38 6.12 -4.54
N ALA A 100 17.45 5.42 -4.94
CA ALA A 100 18.10 5.62 -6.24
C ALA A 100 17.35 4.95 -7.40
N GLY A 101 16.24 4.28 -7.13
CA GLY A 101 15.44 3.60 -8.16
C GLY A 101 15.99 2.25 -8.58
N GLU A 102 16.97 1.70 -7.85
CA GLU A 102 17.51 0.38 -8.15
C GLU A 102 16.49 -0.71 -7.80
N LYS A 103 16.57 -1.82 -8.53
CA LYS A 103 15.80 -3.02 -8.22
C LYS A 103 16.41 -3.72 -7.01
N VAL A 104 15.66 -3.79 -5.93
CA VAL A 104 16.06 -4.45 -4.68
C VAL A 104 15.11 -5.58 -4.37
N ASP A 105 15.65 -6.73 -3.97
CA ASP A 105 14.82 -7.86 -3.54
C ASP A 105 14.00 -7.44 -2.30
N PRO A 106 12.66 -7.63 -2.29
CA PRO A 106 11.81 -7.31 -1.14
C PRO A 106 12.20 -8.02 0.16
N GLY A 107 12.94 -9.13 0.07
CA GLY A 107 13.47 -9.82 1.25
C GLY A 107 14.58 -9.07 1.97
N GLU A 108 15.18 -8.05 1.34
CA GLU A 108 16.27 -7.27 1.93
C GLU A 108 15.77 -6.12 2.84
N TYR A 109 14.48 -5.85 2.85
CA TYR A 109 13.89 -4.79 3.68
C TYR A 109 12.53 -5.23 4.23
N TYR A 110 12.05 -4.51 5.22
CA TYR A 110 10.74 -4.73 5.80
C TYR A 110 9.74 -3.76 5.17
N PHE A 111 8.66 -4.27 4.59
CA PHE A 111 7.57 -3.46 4.10
C PHE A 111 6.26 -4.22 4.36
N ARG A 112 5.57 -3.83 5.44
CA ARG A 112 4.32 -4.44 5.88
C ARG A 112 3.32 -3.36 6.22
N ALA A 113 2.05 -3.65 5.99
CA ALA A 113 0.97 -2.71 6.25
C ALA A 113 -0.27 -3.44 6.74
N ALA A 114 -1.21 -2.66 7.25
CA ALA A 114 -2.51 -3.14 7.75
C ALA A 114 -3.62 -2.36 7.04
N PRO A 115 -4.02 -2.81 5.84
CA PRO A 115 -5.07 -2.14 5.09
C PRO A 115 -6.45 -2.34 5.72
N SER A 116 -7.32 -1.35 5.54
CA SER A 116 -8.73 -1.45 5.86
C SER A 116 -9.55 -0.99 4.66
N PHE A 117 -10.77 -1.53 4.56
CA PHE A 117 -11.68 -1.25 3.46
C PHE A 117 -12.95 -0.60 3.97
N SER A 118 -13.52 0.27 3.15
CA SER A 118 -14.89 0.74 3.29
C SER A 118 -15.61 0.45 1.98
N ALA A 119 -16.54 -0.50 2.02
CA ALA A 119 -17.30 -0.96 0.88
C ALA A 119 -18.78 -0.60 1.03
N PRO A 120 -19.48 -0.22 -0.06
CA PRO A 120 -20.93 -0.02 0.00
C PRO A 120 -21.65 -1.34 0.24
N ALA A 121 -22.89 -1.26 0.71
CA ALA A 121 -23.74 -2.44 0.84
C ALA A 121 -23.85 -3.16 -0.51
N GLY A 122 -23.71 -4.47 -0.50
CA GLY A 122 -23.73 -5.28 -1.71
C GLY A 122 -22.71 -6.41 -1.68
N PRO A 123 -22.21 -6.82 -2.86
CA PRO A 123 -21.43 -8.06 -3.00
C PRO A 123 -20.05 -8.02 -2.32
N TYR A 124 -19.54 -6.85 -1.95
CA TYR A 124 -18.23 -6.71 -1.33
C TYR A 124 -18.29 -6.21 0.12
N ASP A 125 -19.46 -6.11 0.73
CA ASP A 125 -19.61 -5.56 2.08
C ASP A 125 -18.99 -6.43 3.17
N TRP A 126 -18.66 -7.69 2.87
CA TRP A 126 -17.90 -8.55 3.77
C TRP A 126 -16.50 -8.00 4.07
N LEU A 127 -15.94 -7.14 3.20
CA LEU A 127 -14.67 -6.45 3.45
C LEU A 127 -14.74 -5.56 4.69
N ASN A 128 -15.92 -5.01 5.01
CA ASN A 128 -16.13 -4.16 6.18
C ASN A 128 -16.06 -4.93 7.51
N ARG A 129 -16.07 -6.24 7.46
CA ARG A 129 -16.13 -7.12 8.63
C ARG A 129 -14.92 -8.04 8.73
N SER A 130 -13.83 -7.70 8.08
CA SER A 130 -12.59 -8.47 8.09
C SER A 130 -11.40 -7.57 8.40
N LEU A 131 -10.35 -8.15 8.95
CA LEU A 131 -9.06 -7.50 9.14
C LEU A 131 -8.07 -8.05 8.13
N PHE A 132 -7.09 -7.22 7.77
CA PHE A 132 -6.15 -7.53 6.70
C PHE A 132 -4.72 -7.14 7.09
N VAL A 133 -3.77 -7.84 6.48
CA VAL A 133 -2.36 -7.46 6.48
C VAL A 133 -1.84 -7.44 5.05
N CYS A 134 -0.75 -6.72 4.83
CA CYS A 134 -0.22 -6.50 3.50
C CYS A 134 1.29 -6.61 3.54
N SER A 135 1.86 -7.24 2.51
CA SER A 135 3.29 -7.15 2.22
C SER A 135 3.50 -6.35 0.95
N GLY A 136 4.62 -5.64 0.85
CA GLY A 136 4.90 -4.77 -0.28
C GLY A 136 6.29 -4.92 -0.85
N ALA A 137 6.39 -4.60 -2.13
CA ALA A 137 7.64 -4.42 -2.85
C ALA A 137 7.62 -3.06 -3.53
N ARG A 138 8.59 -2.22 -3.19
CA ARG A 138 8.72 -0.87 -3.74
C ARG A 138 9.63 -0.91 -4.97
N HIS A 139 9.17 -0.33 -6.07
CA HIS A 139 9.94 -0.11 -7.28
C HIS A 139 10.12 1.40 -7.52
N ALA A 140 10.85 1.80 -8.55
CA ALA A 140 11.15 3.21 -8.82
C ALA A 140 9.87 4.07 -8.97
N LEU A 141 8.94 3.62 -9.82
CA LEU A 141 7.70 4.35 -10.16
C LEU A 141 6.45 3.52 -9.94
N SER A 142 6.54 2.47 -9.14
CA SER A 142 5.41 1.59 -8.86
C SER A 142 5.57 0.90 -7.52
N VAL A 143 4.50 0.29 -7.07
CA VAL A 143 4.50 -0.57 -5.89
C VAL A 143 3.70 -1.83 -6.20
N HIS A 144 4.17 -2.95 -5.70
CA HIS A 144 3.47 -4.22 -5.77
C HIS A 144 3.09 -4.64 -4.36
N LEU A 145 1.80 -4.87 -4.12
CA LEU A 145 1.25 -5.19 -2.80
C LEU A 145 0.49 -6.51 -2.85
N TRP A 146 0.65 -7.31 -1.81
CA TRP A 146 -0.12 -8.53 -1.58
C TRP A 146 -0.95 -8.36 -0.32
N PHE A 147 -2.27 -8.37 -0.46
CA PHE A 147 -3.20 -8.23 0.65
C PHE A 147 -3.68 -9.60 1.08
N TYR A 148 -3.70 -9.82 2.39
CA TYR A 148 -4.17 -11.07 3.00
C TYR A 148 -5.28 -10.76 4.01
N ARG A 149 -6.36 -11.53 3.95
CA ARG A 149 -7.38 -11.51 4.97
C ARG A 149 -6.94 -12.38 6.15
N ILE A 150 -7.14 -11.88 7.36
CA ILE A 150 -6.91 -12.65 8.59
C ILE A 150 -8.17 -13.46 8.88
N THR A 151 -8.00 -14.78 9.00
CA THR A 151 -9.13 -15.70 9.24
C THR A 151 -9.02 -16.39 10.60
#